data_34f319195aa14a5f91598378e12a9177
#
_entry.id   34f319195aa14a5f91598378e12a9177
#
_cell.length_a   1.000
_cell.length_b   1.000
_cell.length_c   1.000
_cell.angle_alpha   90.00
_cell.angle_beta   90.00
_cell.angle_gamma   90.00
#
_symmetry.space_group_name_H-M   'P 1'
#
loop_
_entity.id
_entity.type
_entity.pdbx_description
1 polymer ?
#
loop_
_entity_poly.entity_id
_entity_poly.type
_entity_poly.pdbx_seq_one_letter_code
_entity_poly.pdbx_strand_id
1 'polypeptide(L)'
;MKTLLRQLAFPLLALAFAACRPDQVEHLKDSKRIGIEAENWEVKRIMPRDLLRATRWAGDSLTAPADSLLRRTLARELATGGVARAMSFCRPETYHAVDSLAGVLKATVRRVSEHPRNPASQAPLLAEEMRPDTVRTIRRLSQEVFFYQRPVVLNNQLCLRCHGEIGKDISKADYALIKQKFPQDQATGYRLGQPMGAWMLSLQRPGVAEFWTMKTRKKWKEHKMPKLF
;
A
#
# COMPACT_ATOMS: atom_id res chain seq x y z
N MET A 1 -76.94 10.45 19.33
CA MET A 1 -75.92 10.46 18.22
C MET A 1 -74.51 10.83 18.66
N LYS A 2 -74.30 11.68 19.66
CA LYS A 2 -72.92 12.09 20.07
C LYS A 2 -72.14 11.02 20.85
N THR A 3 -72.78 10.10 21.52
CA THR A 3 -72.13 9.03 22.31
C THR A 3 -71.65 7.85 21.47
N LEU A 4 -72.26 7.51 20.35
CA LEU A 4 -71.87 6.44 19.45
C LEU A 4 -70.59 6.81 18.65
N LEU A 5 -70.45 8.08 18.28
CA LEU A 5 -69.21 8.56 17.54
C LEU A 5 -67.96 8.50 18.39
N ARG A 6 -68.13 8.63 19.74
CA ARG A 6 -66.97 8.63 20.67
C ARG A 6 -66.46 7.23 20.98
N GLN A 7 -67.31 6.21 20.85
CA GLN A 7 -66.96 4.81 21.09
C GLN A 7 -66.25 4.16 19.87
N LEU A 8 -66.50 4.67 18.67
CA LEU A 8 -65.86 4.16 17.44
C LEU A 8 -64.51 4.82 17.15
N ALA A 9 -64.23 6.00 17.71
CA ALA A 9 -62.92 6.69 17.47
C ALA A 9 -61.75 6.04 18.23
N PHE A 10 -61.99 5.40 19.38
CA PHE A 10 -60.94 4.77 20.19
C PHE A 10 -60.32 3.50 19.56
N PRO A 11 -61.13 2.55 19.01
CA PRO A 11 -60.55 1.38 18.36
C PRO A 11 -59.85 1.70 17.02
N LEU A 12 -60.26 2.76 16.30
CA LEU A 12 -59.59 3.18 15.06
C LEU A 12 -58.22 3.79 15.34
N LEU A 13 -58.06 4.52 16.45
CA LEU A 13 -56.78 5.09 16.85
C LEU A 13 -55.77 4.00 17.30
N ALA A 14 -56.24 2.95 17.96
CA ALA A 14 -55.44 1.81 18.40
C ALA A 14 -54.93 0.95 17.22
N LEU A 15 -55.68 0.86 16.13
CA LEU A 15 -55.27 0.16 14.91
C LEU A 15 -54.16 0.91 14.13
N ALA A 16 -54.13 2.24 14.21
CA ALA A 16 -53.11 3.04 13.55
C ALA A 16 -51.70 2.86 14.18
N PHE A 17 -51.61 2.56 15.49
CA PHE A 17 -50.35 2.29 16.18
C PHE A 17 -49.81 0.87 15.98
N ALA A 18 -50.67 -0.07 15.54
CA ALA A 18 -50.24 -1.44 15.25
C ALA A 18 -49.65 -1.63 13.87
N ALA A 19 -49.72 -0.62 12.96
CA ALA A 19 -49.26 -0.70 11.59
C ALA A 19 -47.76 -0.36 11.39
N CYS A 20 -47.13 0.25 12.39
CA CYS A 20 -45.69 0.52 12.34
C CYS A 20 -44.94 -0.46 13.23
N ARG A 21 -44.71 -1.70 12.76
CA ARG A 21 -43.75 -2.59 13.39
C ARG A 21 -42.37 -2.31 12.76
N PRO A 22 -41.36 -1.93 13.56
CA PRO A 22 -40.01 -1.73 13.06
C PRO A 22 -39.31 -3.06 12.63
N ASP A 23 -39.96 -4.20 12.86
CA ASP A 23 -39.37 -5.54 12.70
C ASP A 23 -39.40 -6.07 11.27
N GLN A 24 -39.95 -5.33 10.29
CA GLN A 24 -40.03 -5.81 8.91
C GLN A 24 -38.62 -5.90 8.22
N VAL A 25 -37.60 -5.30 8.80
CA VAL A 25 -36.25 -5.35 8.23
C VAL A 25 -35.51 -6.65 8.60
N GLU A 26 -35.91 -7.34 9.67
CA GLU A 26 -35.24 -8.58 10.12
C GLU A 26 -35.44 -9.77 9.18
N HIS A 27 -36.51 -9.76 8.38
CA HIS A 27 -36.87 -10.87 7.49
C HIS A 27 -36.33 -10.73 6.05
N LEU A 28 -35.62 -9.65 5.72
CA LEU A 28 -34.96 -9.54 4.42
C LEU A 28 -33.79 -10.52 4.36
N LYS A 29 -33.82 -11.44 3.41
CA LYS A 29 -32.84 -12.50 3.20
C LYS A 29 -31.38 -12.00 3.21
N ASP A 30 -31.16 -10.73 2.89
CA ASP A 30 -29.85 -10.08 2.81
C ASP A 30 -29.71 -8.87 3.76
N SER A 31 -30.53 -8.76 4.80
CA SER A 31 -30.53 -7.60 5.71
C SER A 31 -29.17 -7.29 6.32
N LYS A 32 -28.40 -8.33 6.67
CA LYS A 32 -27.01 -8.17 7.16
C LYS A 32 -26.09 -7.58 6.10
N ARG A 33 -26.19 -8.02 4.85
CA ARG A 33 -25.39 -7.49 3.74
C ARG A 33 -25.78 -6.04 3.43
N ILE A 34 -27.08 -5.76 3.37
CA ILE A 34 -27.60 -4.40 3.16
C ILE A 34 -27.16 -3.46 4.28
N GLY A 35 -27.19 -3.90 5.54
CA GLY A 35 -26.71 -3.12 6.69
C GLY A 35 -25.20 -2.82 6.58
N ILE A 36 -24.38 -3.79 6.17
CA ILE A 36 -22.96 -3.61 5.95
C ILE A 36 -22.72 -2.64 4.78
N GLU A 37 -23.45 -2.78 3.68
CA GLU A 37 -23.36 -1.89 2.54
C GLU A 37 -23.76 -0.47 2.90
N ALA A 38 -24.86 -0.27 3.61
CA ALA A 38 -25.30 1.04 4.08
C ALA A 38 -24.26 1.69 5.01
N GLU A 39 -23.66 0.93 5.94
CA GLU A 39 -22.58 1.41 6.81
C GLU A 39 -21.31 1.79 6.03
N ASN A 40 -21.06 1.13 4.89
CA ASN A 40 -19.94 1.45 4.01
C ASN A 40 -20.20 2.69 3.13
N TRP A 41 -21.45 3.03 2.88
CA TRP A 41 -21.86 4.22 2.12
C TRP A 41 -21.92 5.47 3.00
N GLU A 42 -21.78 5.32 4.31
CA GLU A 42 -21.67 6.47 5.21
C GLU A 42 -20.48 7.34 4.81
N VAL A 43 -20.74 8.61 4.50
CA VAL A 43 -19.70 9.58 4.15
C VAL A 43 -18.88 9.90 5.39
N LYS A 44 -17.72 9.25 5.51
CA LYS A 44 -16.77 9.49 6.59
C LYS A 44 -15.95 10.73 6.30
N ARG A 45 -15.95 11.67 7.23
CA ARG A 45 -15.06 12.83 7.15
C ARG A 45 -13.62 12.37 7.36
N ILE A 46 -12.79 12.44 6.31
CA ILE A 46 -11.37 12.12 6.37
C ILE A 46 -10.59 13.38 6.74
N MET A 47 -9.92 13.35 7.88
CA MET A 47 -9.09 14.47 8.34
C MET A 47 -7.74 14.49 7.62
N PRO A 48 -7.07 15.66 7.49
CA PRO A 48 -5.74 15.73 6.85
C PRO A 48 -4.71 14.76 7.46
N ARG A 49 -4.72 14.59 8.77
CA ARG A 49 -3.86 13.61 9.48
C ARG A 49 -4.11 12.16 9.06
N ASP A 50 -5.36 11.84 8.73
CA ASP A 50 -5.75 10.51 8.32
C ASP A 50 -5.24 10.20 6.91
N LEU A 51 -5.23 11.21 6.02
CA LEU A 51 -4.63 11.09 4.70
C LEU A 51 -3.10 10.85 4.78
N LEU A 52 -2.39 11.55 5.66
CA LEU A 52 -0.96 11.29 5.88
C LEU A 52 -0.71 9.88 6.44
N ARG A 53 -1.55 9.42 7.37
CA ARG A 53 -1.48 8.05 7.89
C ARG A 53 -1.77 7.02 6.81
N ALA A 54 -2.79 7.26 5.98
CA ALA A 54 -3.13 6.39 4.85
C ALA A 54 -2.01 6.35 3.81
N THR A 55 -1.37 7.50 3.53
CA THR A 55 -0.20 7.58 2.66
C THR A 55 0.94 6.70 3.16
N ARG A 56 1.22 6.74 4.46
CA ARG A 56 2.21 5.85 5.08
C ARG A 56 1.84 4.39 4.89
N TRP A 57 0.62 4.01 5.23
CA TRP A 57 0.17 2.61 5.11
C TRP A 57 0.18 2.12 3.67
N ALA A 58 -0.26 2.95 2.72
CA ALA A 58 -0.23 2.64 1.29
C ALA A 58 1.21 2.44 0.80
N GLY A 59 2.11 3.34 1.14
CA GLY A 59 3.53 3.24 0.80
C GLY A 59 4.19 1.99 1.39
N ASP A 60 3.92 1.67 2.66
CA ASP A 60 4.43 0.46 3.30
C ASP A 60 3.85 -0.80 2.65
N SER A 61 2.58 -0.80 2.27
CA SER A 61 1.91 -1.92 1.60
C SER A 61 2.44 -2.19 0.20
N LEU A 62 2.94 -1.15 -0.50
CA LEU A 62 3.60 -1.29 -1.80
C LEU A 62 5.04 -1.78 -1.65
N THR A 63 5.82 -1.13 -0.81
CA THR A 63 7.28 -1.26 -0.84
C THR A 63 7.80 -2.44 -0.03
N ALA A 64 7.22 -2.78 1.11
CA ALA A 64 7.73 -3.86 1.95
C ALA A 64 7.54 -5.27 1.34
N PRO A 65 6.36 -5.61 0.76
CA PRO A 65 6.20 -6.87 0.03
C PRO A 65 7.08 -6.95 -1.21
N ALA A 66 7.28 -5.83 -1.94
CA ALA A 66 8.14 -5.77 -3.10
C ALA A 66 9.60 -6.10 -2.75
N ASP A 67 10.14 -5.53 -1.67
CA ASP A 67 11.49 -5.86 -1.20
C ASP A 67 11.59 -7.31 -0.73
N SER A 68 10.55 -7.84 -0.11
CA SER A 68 10.52 -9.26 0.31
C SER A 68 10.52 -10.20 -0.89
N LEU A 69 9.71 -9.89 -1.91
CA LEU A 69 9.67 -10.65 -3.16
C LEU A 69 11.00 -10.55 -3.90
N LEU A 70 11.59 -9.37 -3.98
CA LEU A 70 12.92 -9.15 -4.57
C LEU A 70 13.96 -10.08 -3.94
N ARG A 71 14.07 -10.09 -2.61
CA ARG A 71 15.04 -10.95 -1.92
C ARG A 71 14.87 -12.43 -2.24
N ARG A 72 13.62 -12.93 -2.23
CA ARG A 72 13.34 -14.33 -2.57
C ARG A 72 13.67 -14.64 -4.03
N THR A 73 13.32 -13.74 -4.94
CA THR A 73 13.63 -13.90 -6.37
C THR A 73 15.13 -13.90 -6.61
N LEU A 74 15.86 -12.92 -6.04
CA LEU A 74 17.31 -12.86 -6.20
C LEU A 74 18.02 -14.09 -5.61
N ALA A 75 17.58 -14.60 -4.46
CA ALA A 75 18.15 -15.81 -3.88
C ALA A 75 18.03 -17.00 -4.86
N ARG A 76 16.86 -17.18 -5.47
CA ARG A 76 16.61 -18.24 -6.45
C ARG A 76 17.44 -18.02 -7.73
N GLU A 77 17.40 -16.84 -8.29
CA GLU A 77 18.04 -16.55 -9.57
C GLU A 77 19.58 -16.57 -9.48
N LEU A 78 20.15 -16.13 -8.35
CA LEU A 78 21.57 -16.27 -8.07
C LEU A 78 22.01 -17.73 -7.96
N ALA A 79 21.17 -18.59 -7.34
CA ALA A 79 21.48 -20.00 -7.21
C ALA A 79 21.41 -20.76 -8.55
N THR A 80 20.56 -20.34 -9.48
CA THR A 80 20.31 -21.06 -10.74
C THR A 80 21.12 -20.52 -11.92
N GLY A 81 21.46 -19.24 -11.95
CA GLY A 81 22.12 -18.61 -13.11
C GLY A 81 23.06 -17.46 -12.76
N GLY A 82 23.46 -17.39 -11.50
CA GLY A 82 24.42 -16.38 -11.03
C GLY A 82 23.99 -14.94 -11.21
N VAL A 83 24.95 -14.04 -11.19
CA VAL A 83 24.73 -12.58 -11.31
C VAL A 83 24.12 -12.21 -12.65
N ALA A 84 24.52 -12.85 -13.74
CA ALA A 84 24.00 -12.57 -15.09
C ALA A 84 22.46 -12.69 -15.13
N ARG A 85 21.94 -13.75 -14.56
CA ARG A 85 20.48 -13.98 -14.51
C ARG A 85 19.80 -13.08 -13.49
N ALA A 86 20.34 -12.95 -12.30
CA ALA A 86 19.77 -12.18 -11.21
C ALA A 86 19.59 -10.69 -11.54
N MET A 87 20.48 -10.11 -12.34
CA MET A 87 20.41 -8.69 -12.73
C MET A 87 19.10 -8.31 -13.42
N SER A 88 18.44 -9.23 -14.11
CA SER A 88 17.19 -8.97 -14.82
C SER A 88 16.00 -8.77 -13.89
N PHE A 89 16.11 -9.21 -12.64
CA PHE A 89 15.04 -9.18 -11.64
C PHE A 89 15.23 -8.06 -10.59
N CYS A 90 16.32 -7.29 -10.65
CA CYS A 90 16.63 -6.27 -9.64
C CYS A 90 15.86 -4.94 -9.84
N ARG A 91 14.59 -5.03 -10.25
CA ARG A 91 13.69 -3.89 -10.48
C ARG A 91 12.32 -4.13 -9.85
N PRO A 92 12.23 -4.18 -8.52
CA PRO A 92 10.98 -4.52 -7.83
C PRO A 92 9.85 -3.51 -8.08
N GLU A 93 10.15 -2.29 -8.49
CA GLU A 93 9.17 -1.28 -8.90
C GLU A 93 8.38 -1.69 -10.15
N THR A 94 8.89 -2.61 -10.96
CA THR A 94 8.23 -3.12 -12.17
C THR A 94 7.51 -4.46 -11.95
N TYR A 95 7.46 -4.96 -10.72
CA TYR A 95 6.74 -6.19 -10.44
C TYR A 95 5.24 -6.00 -10.59
N HIS A 96 4.57 -6.94 -11.24
CA HIS A 96 3.13 -6.89 -11.50
C HIS A 96 2.29 -6.57 -10.24
N ALA A 97 2.65 -7.14 -9.08
CA ALA A 97 1.94 -6.88 -7.84
C ALA A 97 2.09 -5.42 -7.36
N VAL A 98 3.24 -4.78 -7.64
CA VAL A 98 3.48 -3.37 -7.34
C VAL A 98 2.71 -2.49 -8.31
N ASP A 99 2.80 -2.79 -9.60
CA ASP A 99 2.12 -2.05 -10.67
C ASP A 99 0.60 -2.08 -10.50
N SER A 100 0.03 -3.25 -10.25
CA SER A 100 -1.40 -3.42 -10.00
C SER A 100 -1.89 -2.60 -8.81
N LEU A 101 -1.19 -2.67 -7.65
CA LEU A 101 -1.58 -1.90 -6.48
C LEU A 101 -1.33 -0.40 -6.67
N ALA A 102 -0.28 -0.01 -7.37
CA ALA A 102 -0.02 1.38 -7.72
C ALA A 102 -1.13 1.96 -8.60
N GLY A 103 -1.65 1.18 -9.56
CA GLY A 103 -2.80 1.56 -10.36
C GLY A 103 -4.06 1.83 -9.52
N VAL A 104 -4.39 0.93 -8.60
CA VAL A 104 -5.52 1.12 -7.65
C VAL A 104 -5.33 2.38 -6.81
N LEU A 105 -4.12 2.62 -6.32
CA LEU A 105 -3.80 3.78 -5.48
C LEU A 105 -3.58 5.07 -6.28
N LYS A 106 -3.64 5.02 -7.61
CA LYS A 106 -3.28 6.13 -8.50
C LYS A 106 -1.91 6.70 -8.13
N ALA A 107 -0.94 5.81 -7.92
CA ALA A 107 0.39 6.13 -7.44
C ALA A 107 1.44 5.95 -8.54
N THR A 108 2.40 6.87 -8.58
CA THR A 108 3.66 6.67 -9.31
C THR A 108 4.68 6.11 -8.35
N VAL A 109 5.32 5.01 -8.73
CA VAL A 109 6.31 4.30 -7.89
C VAL A 109 7.67 4.29 -8.58
N ARG A 110 8.70 4.72 -7.88
CA ARG A 110 10.08 4.71 -8.38
C ARG A 110 11.06 4.26 -7.30
N ARG A 111 12.14 3.61 -7.74
CA ARG A 111 13.36 3.47 -6.92
C ARG A 111 14.41 4.42 -7.48
N VAL A 112 15.03 5.18 -6.60
CA VAL A 112 16.04 6.18 -6.96
C VAL A 112 17.29 5.98 -6.12
N SER A 113 18.45 6.39 -6.67
CA SER A 113 19.73 6.35 -5.97
C SER A 113 20.59 7.55 -6.42
N GLU A 114 21.46 8.01 -5.55
CA GLU A 114 22.50 9.01 -5.89
C GLU A 114 23.60 8.35 -6.72
N HIS A 115 23.85 7.05 -6.50
CA HIS A 115 24.80 6.24 -7.26
C HIS A 115 24.04 5.12 -7.98
N PRO A 116 23.32 5.42 -9.07
CA PRO A 116 22.47 4.44 -9.73
C PRO A 116 23.27 3.44 -10.56
N ARG A 117 22.76 2.22 -10.64
CA ARG A 117 23.21 1.25 -11.62
C ARG A 117 22.68 1.58 -13.02
N ASN A 118 21.42 1.96 -13.09
CA ASN A 118 20.77 2.43 -14.30
C ASN A 118 20.56 3.95 -14.19
N PRO A 119 21.04 4.76 -15.15
CA PRO A 119 20.85 6.20 -15.14
C PRO A 119 19.38 6.65 -14.99
N ALA A 120 18.43 5.86 -15.49
CA ALA A 120 16.99 6.12 -15.31
C ALA A 120 16.53 6.11 -13.84
N SER A 121 17.35 5.54 -12.94
CA SER A 121 17.11 5.51 -11.50
C SER A 121 17.86 6.62 -10.75
N GLN A 122 18.46 7.58 -11.46
CA GLN A 122 19.09 8.72 -10.84
C GLN A 122 18.10 9.45 -9.94
N ALA A 123 18.51 9.71 -8.70
CA ALA A 123 17.75 10.55 -7.81
C ALA A 123 17.59 11.93 -8.44
N PRO A 124 16.39 12.50 -8.52
CA PRO A 124 16.25 13.90 -8.93
C PRO A 124 17.09 14.76 -7.98
N LEU A 125 17.62 15.87 -8.48
CA LEU A 125 18.21 16.91 -7.64
C LEU A 125 17.10 17.46 -6.75
N LEU A 126 16.90 16.82 -5.63
CA LEU A 126 15.88 17.20 -4.68
C LEU A 126 16.42 18.34 -3.83
N ALA A 127 15.55 19.28 -3.50
CA ALA A 127 15.82 20.23 -2.45
C ALA A 127 16.32 19.43 -1.22
N GLU A 128 17.23 20.03 -0.46
CA GLU A 128 17.91 19.38 0.69
C GLU A 128 16.97 18.64 1.64
N GLU A 129 15.72 19.07 1.69
CA GLU A 129 14.62 18.46 2.44
C GLU A 129 14.11 17.11 1.90
N MET A 130 14.50 16.70 0.69
CA MET A 130 14.04 15.47 0.02
C MET A 130 15.19 14.51 -0.31
N ARG A 131 16.38 14.73 0.22
CA ARG A 131 17.51 13.79 0.05
C ARG A 131 17.07 12.40 0.52
N PRO A 132 17.56 11.33 -0.13
CA PRO A 132 17.36 9.96 0.31
C PRO A 132 18.02 9.80 1.68
N ASP A 133 17.30 10.20 2.70
CA ASP A 133 17.71 10.13 4.09
C ASP A 133 17.48 8.71 4.63
N THR A 134 18.11 8.39 5.74
CA THR A 134 17.89 7.14 6.48
C THR A 134 16.48 7.06 7.07
N VAL A 135 15.71 8.15 7.02
CA VAL A 135 14.40 8.28 7.64
C VAL A 135 13.26 8.22 6.61
N ARG A 136 12.20 7.50 6.94
CA ARG A 136 10.96 7.51 6.17
C ARG A 136 10.30 8.90 6.24
N THR A 137 9.98 9.45 5.07
CA THR A 137 9.33 10.76 4.95
C THR A 137 7.94 10.61 4.34
N ILE A 138 6.95 11.26 4.94
CA ILE A 138 5.59 11.38 4.42
C ILE A 138 5.23 12.86 4.41
N ARG A 139 4.82 13.37 3.26
CA ARG A 139 4.46 14.79 3.09
C ARG A 139 3.23 14.94 2.19
N ARG A 140 2.54 16.04 2.37
CA ARG A 140 1.55 16.53 1.41
C ARG A 140 2.23 17.56 0.53
N LEU A 141 2.35 17.27 -0.76
CA LEU A 141 2.98 18.20 -1.73
C LEU A 141 1.99 19.24 -2.23
N SER A 142 0.70 18.86 -2.38
CA SER A 142 -0.37 19.75 -2.80
C SER A 142 -1.70 19.31 -2.19
N GLN A 143 -2.80 19.94 -2.58
CA GLN A 143 -4.15 19.51 -2.18
C GLN A 143 -4.46 18.09 -2.66
N GLU A 144 -3.89 17.68 -3.80
CA GLU A 144 -4.20 16.44 -4.49
C GLU A 144 -3.08 15.39 -4.45
N VAL A 145 -1.85 15.78 -4.06
CA VAL A 145 -0.67 14.89 -4.14
C VAL A 145 -0.04 14.69 -2.79
N PHE A 146 0.15 13.43 -2.44
CA PHE A 146 0.86 12.98 -1.25
C PHE A 146 2.15 12.27 -1.65
N PHE A 147 3.19 12.51 -0.89
CA PHE A 147 4.51 11.95 -1.10
C PHE A 147 4.87 10.97 0.02
N TYR A 148 5.45 9.85 -0.39
CA TYR A 148 6.02 8.87 0.52
C TYR A 148 7.43 8.51 0.05
N GLN A 149 8.39 8.55 0.96
CA GLN A 149 9.74 8.11 0.75
C GLN A 149 10.15 7.11 1.83
N ARG A 150 10.82 6.04 1.42
CA ARG A 150 11.40 5.05 2.32
C ARG A 150 12.81 4.69 1.87
N PRO A 151 13.82 4.77 2.76
CA PRO A 151 15.19 4.39 2.42
C PRO A 151 15.27 2.91 2.05
N VAL A 152 16.14 2.60 1.13
CA VAL A 152 16.56 1.24 0.77
C VAL A 152 17.94 1.03 1.35
N VAL A 153 18.00 0.28 2.45
CA VAL A 153 19.25 -0.04 3.15
C VAL A 153 19.71 -1.42 2.72
N LEU A 154 21.01 -1.56 2.44
CA LEU A 154 21.63 -2.84 2.15
C LEU A 154 21.73 -3.68 3.42
N ASN A 155 20.71 -4.47 3.71
CA ASN A 155 20.59 -5.28 4.93
C ASN A 155 20.64 -6.80 4.68
N ASN A 156 21.05 -7.21 3.48
CA ASN A 156 21.11 -8.63 3.11
C ASN A 156 22.41 -8.90 2.34
N GLN A 157 23.14 -9.93 2.76
CA GLN A 157 24.42 -10.33 2.13
C GLN A 157 24.27 -10.67 0.64
N LEU A 158 23.11 -11.17 0.20
CA LEU A 158 22.85 -11.42 -1.22
C LEU A 158 23.04 -10.18 -2.08
N CYS A 159 22.76 -8.99 -1.55
CA CYS A 159 22.92 -7.74 -2.27
C CYS A 159 24.38 -7.38 -2.52
N LEU A 160 25.30 -7.82 -1.64
CA LEU A 160 26.73 -7.58 -1.81
C LEU A 160 27.29 -8.28 -3.06
N ARG A 161 26.70 -9.40 -3.50
CA ARG A 161 27.10 -10.09 -4.73
C ARG A 161 27.10 -9.20 -5.99
N CYS A 162 26.35 -8.09 -5.92
CA CYS A 162 26.24 -7.12 -7.02
C CYS A 162 26.54 -5.68 -6.60
N HIS A 163 26.48 -5.37 -5.31
CA HIS A 163 26.59 -4.01 -4.80
C HIS A 163 27.75 -3.81 -3.82
N GLY A 164 28.46 -4.87 -3.45
CA GLY A 164 29.58 -4.84 -2.53
C GLY A 164 30.89 -4.36 -3.16
N GLU A 165 31.99 -4.68 -2.52
CA GLU A 165 33.34 -4.30 -2.92
C GLU A 165 33.84 -5.22 -4.04
N ILE A 166 34.37 -4.62 -5.10
CA ILE A 166 34.91 -5.34 -6.27
C ILE A 166 36.20 -6.10 -5.86
N GLY A 167 36.26 -7.35 -6.21
CA GLY A 167 37.38 -8.24 -5.87
C GLY A 167 37.22 -8.93 -4.50
N LYS A 168 36.26 -8.50 -3.68
CA LYS A 168 35.95 -9.12 -2.39
C LYS A 168 34.56 -9.75 -2.40
N ASP A 169 33.52 -8.95 -2.56
CA ASP A 169 32.13 -9.38 -2.57
C ASP A 169 31.65 -9.70 -4.00
N ILE A 170 32.17 -8.94 -4.98
CA ILE A 170 31.89 -9.07 -6.41
C ILE A 170 33.10 -9.65 -7.09
N SER A 171 33.00 -10.82 -7.73
CA SER A 171 34.09 -11.36 -8.54
C SER A 171 34.39 -10.46 -9.75
N LYS A 172 35.64 -10.46 -10.26
CA LYS A 172 35.98 -9.71 -11.46
C LYS A 172 35.13 -10.11 -12.66
N ALA A 173 34.81 -11.40 -12.79
CA ALA A 173 33.97 -11.92 -13.87
C ALA A 173 32.52 -11.39 -13.74
N ASP A 174 31.92 -11.44 -12.54
CA ASP A 174 30.57 -10.88 -12.29
C ASP A 174 30.56 -9.37 -12.56
N TYR A 175 31.60 -8.65 -12.15
CA TYR A 175 31.69 -7.20 -12.40
C TYR A 175 31.76 -6.88 -13.89
N ALA A 176 32.48 -7.66 -14.68
CA ALA A 176 32.53 -7.51 -16.13
C ALA A 176 31.14 -7.66 -16.76
N LEU A 177 30.34 -8.65 -16.31
CA LEU A 177 28.97 -8.83 -16.74
C LEU A 177 28.06 -7.66 -16.33
N ILE A 178 28.26 -7.13 -15.12
CA ILE A 178 27.54 -5.94 -14.65
C ILE A 178 27.84 -4.74 -15.54
N LYS A 179 29.11 -4.48 -15.82
CA LYS A 179 29.56 -3.35 -16.68
C LYS A 179 29.11 -3.51 -18.13
N GLN A 180 29.08 -4.72 -18.66
CA GLN A 180 28.55 -4.98 -19.98
C GLN A 180 27.09 -4.58 -20.11
N LYS A 181 26.25 -4.91 -19.08
CA LYS A 181 24.83 -4.59 -19.06
C LYS A 181 24.54 -3.15 -18.66
N PHE A 182 25.35 -2.60 -17.78
CA PHE A 182 25.22 -1.25 -17.20
C PHE A 182 26.56 -0.51 -17.30
N PRO A 183 26.93 0.04 -18.46
CA PRO A 183 28.25 0.71 -18.66
C PRO A 183 28.48 1.86 -17.67
N GLN A 184 27.42 2.54 -17.25
CA GLN A 184 27.48 3.69 -16.33
C GLN A 184 27.19 3.30 -14.87
N ASP A 185 27.35 2.01 -14.52
CA ASP A 185 27.12 1.53 -13.16
C ASP A 185 27.95 2.29 -12.12
N GLN A 186 27.29 2.84 -11.12
CA GLN A 186 27.87 3.50 -9.94
C GLN A 186 27.47 2.79 -8.63
N ALA A 187 26.70 1.71 -8.70
CA ALA A 187 26.08 1.07 -7.53
C ALA A 187 26.94 -0.08 -6.96
N THR A 188 28.24 0.17 -6.75
CA THR A 188 29.18 -0.77 -6.13
C THR A 188 29.87 -0.15 -4.92
N GLY A 189 30.59 -0.95 -4.13
CA GLY A 189 31.33 -0.49 -2.96
C GLY A 189 30.49 -0.28 -1.69
N TYR A 190 29.25 -0.74 -1.69
CA TYR A 190 28.40 -0.66 -0.51
C TYR A 190 28.74 -1.71 0.54
N ARG A 191 28.43 -1.39 1.81
CA ARG A 191 28.54 -2.28 2.97
C ARG A 191 27.18 -2.54 3.58
N LEU A 192 27.07 -3.62 4.35
CA LEU A 192 25.85 -3.87 5.13
C LEU A 192 25.52 -2.68 6.04
N GLY A 193 24.26 -2.32 6.09
CA GLY A 193 23.76 -1.18 6.85
C GLY A 193 23.77 0.14 6.09
N GLN A 194 24.41 0.24 4.93
CA GLN A 194 24.44 1.48 4.16
C GLN A 194 23.17 1.71 3.35
N PRO A 195 22.67 2.96 3.26
CA PRO A 195 21.59 3.32 2.36
C PRO A 195 22.10 3.28 0.91
N MET A 196 21.34 2.65 0.04
CA MET A 196 21.61 2.52 -1.39
C MET A 196 20.75 3.43 -2.26
N GLY A 197 19.76 4.06 -1.66
CA GLY A 197 18.76 4.86 -2.36
C GLY A 197 17.43 4.85 -1.60
N ALA A 198 16.36 5.16 -2.31
CA ALA A 198 15.04 5.22 -1.71
C ALA A 198 13.92 4.73 -2.65
N TRP A 199 12.85 4.24 -2.07
CA TRP A 199 11.55 4.20 -2.69
C TRP A 199 10.93 5.58 -2.63
N MET A 200 10.45 6.09 -3.76
CA MET A 200 9.73 7.34 -3.87
C MET A 200 8.39 7.11 -4.54
N LEU A 201 7.33 7.50 -3.86
CA LEU A 201 5.96 7.36 -4.32
C LEU A 201 5.26 8.72 -4.30
N SER A 202 4.56 9.02 -5.39
CA SER A 202 3.58 10.11 -5.45
C SER A 202 2.20 9.48 -5.55
N LEU A 203 1.33 9.73 -4.56
CA LEU A 203 -0.01 9.16 -4.48
C LEU A 203 -1.04 10.27 -4.67
N GLN A 204 -2.05 10.00 -5.49
CA GLN A 204 -3.17 10.91 -5.66
C GLN A 204 -4.15 10.81 -4.50
N ARG A 205 -4.73 11.95 -4.10
CA ARG A 205 -5.69 12.04 -3.00
C ARG A 205 -6.84 11.01 -3.08
N PRO A 206 -7.49 10.79 -4.24
CA PRO A 206 -8.53 9.77 -4.33
C PRO A 206 -8.06 8.37 -3.95
N GLY A 207 -6.89 7.95 -4.42
CA GLY A 207 -6.31 6.65 -4.07
C GLY A 207 -5.96 6.53 -2.58
N VAL A 208 -5.44 7.61 -1.98
CA VAL A 208 -5.14 7.65 -0.53
C VAL A 208 -6.42 7.58 0.30
N ALA A 209 -7.48 8.30 -0.12
CA ALA A 209 -8.78 8.29 0.57
C ALA A 209 -9.47 6.93 0.47
N GLU A 210 -9.42 6.30 -0.70
CA GLU A 210 -9.93 4.96 -0.90
C GLU A 210 -9.19 3.94 -0.03
N PHE A 211 -7.86 4.01 0.02
CA PHE A 211 -7.06 3.14 0.87
C PHE A 211 -7.37 3.32 2.36
N TRP A 212 -7.60 4.56 2.83
CA TRP A 212 -8.05 4.83 4.18
C TRP A 212 -9.39 4.15 4.46
N THR A 213 -10.34 4.30 3.57
CA THR A 213 -11.67 3.69 3.69
C THR A 213 -11.59 2.17 3.75
N MET A 214 -10.81 1.54 2.87
CA MET A 214 -10.60 0.09 2.89
C MET A 214 -9.97 -0.41 4.20
N LYS A 215 -8.98 0.31 4.73
CA LYS A 215 -8.26 -0.07 5.96
C LYS A 215 -9.08 0.17 7.24
N THR A 216 -9.96 1.16 7.22
CA THR A 216 -10.77 1.52 8.39
C THR A 216 -12.19 0.95 8.34
N ARG A 217 -12.52 0.22 7.28
CA ARG A 217 -13.78 -0.48 7.16
C ARG A 217 -13.96 -1.44 8.33
N LYS A 218 -15.06 -1.32 9.06
CA LYS A 218 -15.42 -2.28 10.09
C LYS A 218 -15.67 -3.63 9.42
N LYS A 219 -14.88 -4.64 9.77
CA LYS A 219 -15.21 -6.01 9.41
C LYS A 219 -16.30 -6.46 10.37
N TRP A 220 -17.43 -6.81 9.84
CA TRP A 220 -18.47 -7.46 10.62
C TRP A 220 -17.92 -8.79 11.15
N LYS A 221 -17.75 -8.91 12.46
CA LYS A 221 -17.47 -10.21 13.08
C LYS A 221 -18.80 -10.96 13.06
N GLU A 222 -18.85 -12.09 12.37
CA GLU A 222 -19.97 -13.01 12.52
C GLU A 222 -20.10 -13.33 14.02
N HIS A 223 -21.13 -12.82 14.64
CA HIS A 223 -21.54 -13.30 15.96
C HIS A 223 -21.92 -14.76 15.76
N LYS A 224 -21.10 -15.68 16.25
CA LYS A 224 -21.54 -17.06 16.43
C LYS A 224 -22.77 -16.98 17.33
N MET A 225 -23.94 -17.16 16.74
CA MET A 225 -25.17 -17.33 17.51
C MET A 225 -24.89 -18.43 18.55
N PRO A 226 -25.20 -18.20 19.82
CA PRO A 226 -25.14 -19.28 20.79
C PRO A 226 -26.01 -20.41 20.24
N LYS A 227 -25.48 -21.64 20.22
CA LYS A 227 -26.27 -22.80 19.87
C LYS A 227 -27.42 -22.86 20.89
N LEU A 228 -28.59 -22.43 20.49
CA LEU A 228 -29.84 -22.63 21.21
C LEU A 228 -30.25 -24.08 20.89
N PHE A 229 -29.61 -25.03 21.52
CA PHE A 229 -30.01 -26.45 21.78
C PHE A 229 -28.75 -27.28 21.94
#